data_3c4e1ee0a2603ed847560985b2972cc7
#
_entry.id   3c4e1ee0a2603ed847560985b2972cc7
#
_cell.length_a   1.000
_cell.length_b   1.000
_cell.length_c   1.000
_cell.angle_alpha   90.00
_cell.angle_beta   90.00
_cell.angle_gamma   90.00
#
_symmetry.space_group_name_H-M   'P 1'
#
loop_
_entity.id
_entity.type
_entity.pdbx_description
1 polymer ?
#
loop_
_entity_poly.entity_id
_entity_poly.type
_entity_poly.pdbx_seq_one_letter_code
_entity_poly.pdbx_strand_id
1 'polypeptide(L)'
;MPETFHSPQQVKVFILYLLEKVGYPLDYNDLATIVIRDGYVDYFDFVTYFHELLESGHISKVEHESEDGENQTPSSHEKDSYTVTDTGRMIAKGLADDLLLAAVREKSYISAMRHLSLEKRGAVINHDIEQVGDGTYIFHCSIKDCDGLAFDLDLRADSYMQVSRMRMNFEDKPDVVYRGIVALVTGNVNYLFEK
;
A
#
# COMPACT_ATOMS: atom_id res chain seq x y z
N MET A 1 -12.36 -8.79 12.65
CA MET A 1 -11.15 -9.07 11.88
C MET A 1 -11.59 -9.23 10.43
N PRO A 2 -10.92 -8.68 9.44
CA PRO A 2 -11.26 -8.99 8.07
C PRO A 2 -11.11 -10.51 7.88
N GLU A 3 -12.06 -11.13 7.19
CA GLU A 3 -11.94 -12.55 6.82
C GLU A 3 -10.82 -12.65 5.78
N THR A 4 -9.73 -13.34 6.13
CA THR A 4 -8.66 -13.68 5.18
C THR A 4 -9.21 -14.59 4.09
N PHE A 5 -8.69 -14.48 2.88
CA PHE A 5 -9.08 -15.40 1.82
C PHE A 5 -8.64 -16.83 2.15
N HIS A 6 -9.51 -17.79 1.89
CA HIS A 6 -9.27 -19.20 2.23
C HIS A 6 -8.90 -20.06 1.03
N SER A 7 -8.98 -19.54 -0.17
CA SER A 7 -8.66 -20.32 -1.36
C SER A 7 -7.57 -19.66 -2.21
N PRO A 8 -6.66 -20.48 -2.78
CA PRO A 8 -5.64 -20.00 -3.72
C PRO A 8 -6.21 -19.19 -4.88
N GLN A 9 -7.40 -19.57 -5.34
CA GLN A 9 -8.08 -18.89 -6.45
C GLN A 9 -8.51 -17.48 -6.07
N GLN A 10 -9.04 -17.28 -4.85
CA GLN A 10 -9.40 -15.95 -4.36
C GLN A 10 -8.20 -15.03 -4.32
N VAL A 11 -7.06 -15.51 -3.79
CA VAL A 11 -5.82 -14.71 -3.70
C VAL A 11 -5.31 -14.35 -5.09
N LYS A 12 -5.24 -15.31 -6.01
CA LYS A 12 -4.79 -15.07 -7.40
C LYS A 12 -5.68 -14.06 -8.12
N VAL A 13 -6.99 -14.24 -8.04
CA VAL A 13 -7.96 -13.32 -8.66
C VAL A 13 -7.88 -11.94 -8.02
N PHE A 14 -7.64 -11.84 -6.72
CA PHE A 14 -7.48 -10.57 -6.04
C PHE A 14 -6.22 -9.80 -6.49
N ILE A 15 -5.08 -10.49 -6.62
CA ILE A 15 -3.84 -9.89 -7.16
C ILE A 15 -4.07 -9.37 -8.58
N LEU A 16 -4.66 -10.20 -9.47
CA LEU A 16 -4.96 -9.81 -10.85
C LEU A 16 -5.96 -8.65 -10.91
N TYR A 17 -6.98 -8.66 -10.05
CA TYR A 17 -7.98 -7.60 -9.96
C TYR A 17 -7.35 -6.26 -9.59
N LEU A 18 -6.48 -6.21 -8.58
CA LEU A 18 -5.81 -4.96 -8.18
C LEU A 18 -4.90 -4.44 -9.27
N LEU A 19 -4.08 -5.30 -9.90
CA LEU A 19 -3.23 -4.90 -11.03
C LEU A 19 -4.03 -4.36 -12.21
N GLU A 20 -5.14 -5.01 -12.56
CA GLU A 20 -6.02 -4.56 -13.65
C GLU A 20 -6.67 -3.22 -13.34
N LYS A 21 -7.15 -3.04 -12.11
CA LYS A 21 -7.81 -1.80 -11.68
C LYS A 21 -6.87 -0.61 -11.53
N VAL A 22 -5.64 -0.84 -11.10
CA VAL A 22 -4.59 0.20 -11.04
C VAL A 22 -4.24 0.67 -12.46
N GLY A 23 -4.15 -0.25 -13.43
CA GLY A 23 -4.09 0.07 -14.85
C GLY A 23 -2.72 0.55 -15.36
N TYR A 24 -1.66 0.46 -14.55
CA TYR A 24 -0.27 0.73 -14.95
C TYR A 24 0.69 -0.25 -14.24
N PRO A 25 1.91 -0.45 -14.78
CA PRO A 25 2.89 -1.34 -14.17
C PRO A 25 3.25 -0.90 -12.75
N LEU A 26 3.36 -1.87 -11.83
CA LEU A 26 3.78 -1.67 -10.45
C LEU A 26 5.08 -2.42 -10.19
N ASP A 27 5.93 -1.87 -9.33
CA ASP A 27 7.05 -2.65 -8.81
C ASP A 27 6.54 -3.71 -7.81
N TYR A 28 7.43 -4.68 -7.51
CA TYR A 28 7.08 -5.80 -6.62
C TYR A 28 6.65 -5.33 -5.23
N ASN A 29 7.32 -4.31 -4.68
CA ASN A 29 7.05 -3.83 -3.33
C ASN A 29 5.72 -3.09 -3.25
N ASP A 30 5.42 -2.25 -4.24
CA ASP A 30 4.13 -1.57 -4.34
C ASP A 30 2.99 -2.57 -4.46
N LEU A 31 3.16 -3.57 -5.34
CA LEU A 31 2.17 -4.62 -5.52
C LEU A 31 1.97 -5.44 -4.23
N ALA A 32 3.05 -5.87 -3.58
CA ALA A 32 2.98 -6.57 -2.31
C ALA A 32 2.23 -5.73 -1.27
N THR A 33 2.60 -4.45 -1.14
CA THR A 33 2.01 -3.54 -0.17
C THR A 33 0.51 -3.39 -0.38
N ILE A 34 0.03 -3.14 -1.60
CA ILE A 34 -1.41 -2.96 -1.85
C ILE A 34 -2.21 -4.24 -1.67
N VAL A 35 -1.63 -5.41 -1.91
CA VAL A 35 -2.30 -6.71 -1.76
C VAL A 35 -2.47 -7.11 -0.30
N ILE A 36 -1.42 -6.92 0.53
CA ILE A 36 -1.45 -7.35 1.94
C ILE A 36 -2.04 -6.31 2.89
N ARG A 37 -2.08 -5.04 2.49
CA ARG A 37 -2.42 -3.88 3.33
C ARG A 37 -3.73 -3.99 4.11
N ASP A 38 -4.77 -4.53 3.50
CA ASP A 38 -6.09 -4.64 4.11
C ASP A 38 -6.28 -5.93 4.92
N GLY A 39 -5.27 -6.81 4.95
CA GLY A 39 -5.25 -8.02 5.76
C GLY A 39 -6.10 -9.17 5.19
N TYR A 40 -6.49 -9.14 3.92
CA TYR A 40 -7.19 -10.25 3.24
C TYR A 40 -6.23 -11.33 2.75
N VAL A 41 -4.99 -10.97 2.46
CA VAL A 41 -3.91 -11.85 2.00
C VAL A 41 -2.72 -11.67 2.91
N ASP A 42 -2.07 -12.76 3.33
CA ASP A 42 -0.81 -12.69 4.05
C ASP A 42 0.39 -12.63 3.08
N TYR A 43 1.56 -12.30 3.62
CA TYR A 43 2.77 -12.14 2.79
C TYR A 43 3.22 -13.43 2.12
N PHE A 44 3.11 -14.58 2.78
CA PHE A 44 3.54 -15.85 2.22
C PHE A 44 2.62 -16.31 1.08
N ASP A 45 1.33 -16.14 1.24
CA ASP A 45 0.34 -16.39 0.20
C ASP A 45 0.57 -15.46 -1.00
N PHE A 46 0.82 -14.16 -0.75
CA PHE A 46 1.16 -13.24 -1.82
C PHE A 46 2.40 -13.70 -2.61
N VAL A 47 3.51 -13.99 -1.95
CA VAL A 47 4.75 -14.44 -2.61
C VAL A 47 4.50 -15.69 -3.45
N THR A 48 3.83 -16.69 -2.87
CA THR A 48 3.55 -17.97 -3.54
C THR A 48 2.73 -17.76 -4.80
N TYR A 49 1.60 -17.07 -4.69
CA TYR A 49 0.67 -16.95 -5.81
C TYR A 49 1.09 -15.89 -6.83
N PHE A 50 1.88 -14.90 -6.44
CA PHE A 50 2.51 -13.98 -7.39
C PHE A 50 3.46 -14.73 -8.34
N HIS A 51 4.34 -15.60 -7.82
CA HIS A 51 5.22 -16.41 -8.64
C HIS A 51 4.46 -17.37 -9.55
N GLU A 52 3.42 -18.02 -9.04
CA GLU A 52 2.57 -18.89 -9.86
C GLU A 52 1.85 -18.12 -10.99
N LEU A 53 1.41 -16.89 -10.75
CA LEU A 53 0.80 -16.03 -11.76
C LEU A 53 1.81 -15.56 -12.82
N LEU A 54 3.05 -15.32 -12.41
CA LEU A 54 4.14 -14.97 -13.32
C LEU A 54 4.53 -16.16 -14.20
N GLU A 55 4.72 -17.36 -13.62
CA GLU A 55 5.05 -18.60 -14.33
C GLU A 55 3.94 -19.01 -15.30
N SER A 56 2.67 -18.83 -14.93
CA SER A 56 1.52 -19.13 -15.78
C SER A 56 1.23 -18.06 -16.86
N GLY A 57 2.01 -16.97 -16.87
CA GLY A 57 1.86 -15.90 -17.87
C GLY A 57 0.63 -15.02 -17.70
N HIS A 58 0.03 -14.99 -16.51
CA HIS A 58 -1.08 -14.08 -16.20
C HIS A 58 -0.62 -12.69 -15.75
N ILE A 59 0.62 -12.60 -15.25
CA ILE A 59 1.37 -11.38 -14.99
C ILE A 59 2.63 -11.43 -15.85
N SER A 60 3.07 -10.29 -16.37
CA SER A 60 4.33 -10.16 -17.10
C SER A 60 5.19 -9.07 -16.50
N LYS A 61 6.50 -9.27 -16.57
CA LYS A 61 7.48 -8.24 -16.29
C LYS A 61 7.51 -7.27 -17.47
N VAL A 62 7.53 -5.97 -17.18
CA VAL A 62 7.72 -4.91 -18.18
C VAL A 62 9.20 -4.62 -18.30
N GLU A 63 9.75 -4.85 -19.49
CA GLU A 63 11.11 -4.44 -19.82
C GLU A 63 11.08 -2.93 -20.10
N HIS A 64 11.81 -2.14 -19.33
CA HIS A 64 12.09 -0.76 -19.68
C HIS A 64 13.20 -0.77 -20.72
N GLU A 65 12.86 -0.46 -21.97
CA GLU A 65 13.87 -0.13 -22.97
C GLU A 65 14.55 1.16 -22.51
N SER A 66 15.82 1.06 -22.16
CA SER A 66 16.69 2.21 -21.92
C SER A 66 16.87 2.94 -23.26
N GLU A 67 16.08 3.99 -23.49
CA GLU A 67 16.37 4.92 -24.55
C GLU A 67 17.62 5.73 -24.15
N ASP A 68 18.71 5.41 -24.87
CA ASP A 68 19.86 6.25 -25.17
C ASP A 68 20.84 6.73 -24.10
N GLY A 69 22.09 6.40 -24.39
CA GLY A 69 23.25 7.28 -24.17
C GLY A 69 24.24 6.83 -23.11
N GLU A 70 25.35 6.40 -23.59
CA GLU A 70 26.63 6.23 -22.88
C GLU A 70 26.89 7.28 -21.79
N ASN A 71 27.30 6.81 -20.61
CA ASN A 71 27.80 7.53 -19.45
C ASN A 71 26.78 7.87 -18.35
N GLN A 72 26.27 6.83 -17.67
CA GLN A 72 25.91 6.99 -16.25
C GLN A 72 26.38 5.78 -15.45
N THR A 73 27.08 6.06 -14.35
CA THR A 73 27.49 5.11 -13.30
C THR A 73 26.31 4.24 -12.86
N PRO A 74 26.50 2.93 -12.59
CA PRO A 74 25.43 2.03 -12.17
C PRO A 74 25.03 2.34 -10.72
N SER A 75 24.12 3.26 -10.55
CA SER A 75 23.52 3.59 -9.24
C SER A 75 22.06 3.99 -9.42
N SER A 76 21.25 3.05 -9.78
CA SER A 76 19.85 2.90 -9.35
C SER A 76 19.39 1.53 -9.85
N HIS A 77 19.00 0.65 -8.94
CA HIS A 77 18.33 -0.59 -9.27
C HIS A 77 17.10 -0.22 -10.11
N GLU A 78 17.12 -0.47 -11.41
CA GLU A 78 15.90 -0.49 -12.23
C GLU A 78 14.95 -1.46 -11.53
N LYS A 79 13.94 -0.95 -10.88
CA LYS A 79 12.95 -1.77 -10.20
C LYS A 79 12.13 -2.47 -11.27
N ASP A 80 12.18 -3.79 -11.27
CA ASP A 80 11.33 -4.61 -12.13
C ASP A 80 9.86 -4.21 -11.92
N SER A 81 9.18 -3.85 -12.99
CA SER A 81 7.76 -3.51 -12.97
C SER A 81 6.92 -4.64 -13.58
N TYR A 82 5.74 -4.85 -13.04
CA TYR A 82 4.85 -5.94 -13.39
C TYR A 82 3.49 -5.42 -13.85
N THR A 83 2.91 -6.06 -14.84
CA THR A 83 1.57 -5.75 -15.36
C THR A 83 0.76 -7.01 -15.59
N VAL A 84 -0.57 -6.85 -15.60
CA VAL A 84 -1.49 -7.94 -15.92
C VAL A 84 -1.49 -8.16 -17.44
N THR A 85 -1.37 -9.43 -17.87
CA THR A 85 -1.49 -9.79 -19.29
C THR A 85 -2.96 -9.82 -19.73
N ASP A 86 -3.22 -9.96 -21.03
CA ASP A 86 -4.60 -10.06 -21.54
C ASP A 86 -5.32 -11.30 -20.98
N THR A 87 -4.62 -12.43 -20.83
CA THR A 87 -5.17 -13.63 -20.19
C THR A 87 -5.46 -13.41 -18.71
N GLY A 88 -4.56 -12.76 -17.98
CA GLY A 88 -4.76 -12.38 -16.59
C GLY A 88 -5.95 -11.42 -16.41
N ARG A 89 -6.09 -10.45 -17.33
CA ARG A 89 -7.21 -9.50 -17.34
C ARG A 89 -8.55 -10.18 -17.59
N MET A 90 -8.60 -11.16 -18.49
CA MET A 90 -9.82 -11.95 -18.73
C MET A 90 -10.23 -12.74 -17.48
N ILE A 91 -9.27 -13.35 -16.76
CA ILE A 91 -9.52 -14.06 -15.50
C ILE A 91 -10.01 -13.09 -14.42
N ALA A 92 -9.35 -11.94 -14.25
CA ALA A 92 -9.77 -10.94 -13.28
C ALA A 92 -11.22 -10.50 -13.51
N LYS A 93 -11.57 -10.13 -14.76
CA LYS A 93 -12.91 -9.67 -15.11
C LYS A 93 -13.98 -10.78 -15.02
N GLY A 94 -13.60 -12.00 -15.35
CA GLY A 94 -14.54 -13.12 -15.36
C GLY A 94 -14.84 -13.72 -13.98
N LEU A 95 -13.90 -13.65 -13.05
CA LEU A 95 -14.01 -14.35 -11.77
C LEU A 95 -14.07 -13.43 -10.54
N ALA A 96 -13.76 -12.13 -10.68
CA ALA A 96 -13.74 -11.25 -9.51
C ALA A 96 -15.12 -11.08 -8.86
N ASP A 97 -16.19 -11.05 -9.65
CA ASP A 97 -17.55 -10.91 -9.13
C ASP A 97 -18.03 -12.15 -8.37
N ASP A 98 -17.58 -13.33 -8.79
CA ASP A 98 -17.98 -14.61 -8.20
C ASP A 98 -17.13 -14.96 -6.96
N LEU A 99 -15.84 -14.60 -6.94
CA LEU A 99 -14.90 -15.03 -5.92
C LEU A 99 -14.63 -13.97 -4.84
N LEU A 100 -14.85 -12.69 -5.13
CA LEU A 100 -14.53 -11.59 -4.25
C LEU A 100 -15.78 -10.76 -3.92
N LEU A 101 -16.05 -10.55 -2.66
CA LEU A 101 -17.14 -9.67 -2.23
C LEU A 101 -16.95 -8.25 -2.79
N ALA A 102 -18.02 -7.63 -3.26
CA ALA A 102 -17.99 -6.28 -3.83
C ALA A 102 -17.38 -5.26 -2.85
N ALA A 103 -17.75 -5.35 -1.56
CA ALA A 103 -17.20 -4.48 -0.52
C ALA A 103 -15.68 -4.62 -0.34
N VAL A 104 -15.14 -5.85 -0.46
CA VAL A 104 -13.69 -6.11 -0.40
C VAL A 104 -13.00 -5.48 -1.61
N ARG A 105 -13.53 -5.70 -2.81
CA ARG A 105 -12.99 -5.16 -4.06
C ARG A 105 -12.91 -3.64 -4.05
N GLU A 106 -14.01 -2.99 -3.67
CA GLU A 106 -14.08 -1.52 -3.60
C GLU A 106 -13.16 -0.95 -2.54
N LYS A 107 -13.18 -1.49 -1.33
CA LYS A 107 -12.32 -1.06 -0.23
C LYS A 107 -10.84 -1.19 -0.59
N SER A 108 -10.42 -2.35 -1.10
CA SER A 108 -9.02 -2.60 -1.43
C SER A 108 -8.54 -1.75 -2.61
N TYR A 109 -9.39 -1.53 -3.62
CA TYR A 109 -9.07 -0.63 -4.71
C TYR A 109 -8.85 0.82 -4.23
N ILE A 110 -9.75 1.33 -3.40
CA ILE A 110 -9.62 2.68 -2.81
C ILE A 110 -8.35 2.76 -1.94
N SER A 111 -8.08 1.74 -1.12
CA SER A 111 -6.89 1.65 -0.28
C SER A 111 -5.60 1.64 -1.13
N ALA A 112 -5.56 0.84 -2.19
CA ALA A 112 -4.44 0.76 -3.13
C ALA A 112 -4.18 2.11 -3.82
N MET A 113 -5.21 2.74 -4.40
CA MET A 113 -5.06 4.03 -5.09
C MET A 113 -4.58 5.15 -4.15
N ARG A 114 -4.97 5.09 -2.90
CA ARG A 114 -4.51 6.03 -1.87
C ARG A 114 -3.01 5.87 -1.60
N HIS A 115 -2.57 4.63 -1.39
CA HIS A 115 -1.15 4.34 -1.16
C HIS A 115 -0.31 4.79 -2.35
N LEU A 116 -0.66 4.35 -3.54
CA LEU A 116 0.07 4.67 -4.77
C LEU A 116 0.08 6.17 -5.09
N SER A 117 -0.93 6.93 -4.68
CA SER A 117 -0.95 8.38 -4.87
C SER A 117 0.09 9.10 -4.00
N LEU A 118 0.37 8.60 -2.79
CA LEU A 118 1.45 9.13 -1.93
C LEU A 118 2.82 8.79 -2.52
N GLU A 119 3.02 7.55 -2.96
CA GLU A 119 4.23 7.10 -3.63
C GLU A 119 4.54 7.95 -4.87
N LYS A 120 3.57 8.18 -5.75
CA LYS A 120 3.72 9.02 -6.95
C LYS A 120 4.08 10.47 -6.65
N ARG A 121 3.66 11.00 -5.51
CA ARG A 121 4.03 12.35 -5.05
C ARG A 121 5.45 12.41 -4.47
N GLY A 122 6.16 11.27 -4.44
CA GLY A 122 7.46 11.19 -3.78
C GLY A 122 7.36 11.52 -2.30
N ALA A 123 6.26 11.10 -1.65
CA ALA A 123 6.04 11.40 -0.25
C ALA A 123 7.11 10.74 0.62
N VAL A 124 7.85 11.55 1.36
CA VAL A 124 8.81 11.11 2.37
C VAL A 124 8.10 11.11 3.71
N ILE A 125 8.01 9.92 4.32
CA ILE A 125 7.38 9.69 5.61
C ILE A 125 8.47 9.57 6.66
N ASN A 126 8.45 10.46 7.65
CA ASN A 126 9.41 10.44 8.74
C ASN A 126 8.69 10.29 10.07
N HIS A 127 9.30 9.57 10.98
CA HIS A 127 8.85 9.47 12.36
C HIS A 127 10.05 9.29 13.30
N ASP A 128 9.89 9.74 14.54
CA ASP A 128 10.85 9.57 15.62
C ASP A 128 10.12 9.47 16.97
N ILE A 129 10.81 8.90 17.97
CA ILE A 129 10.32 8.78 19.34
C ILE A 129 11.35 9.38 20.27
N GLU A 130 10.96 10.43 20.98
CA GLU A 130 11.76 11.07 22.02
C GLU A 130 11.21 10.69 23.41
N GLN A 131 12.09 10.23 24.32
CA GLN A 131 11.73 10.07 25.73
C GLN A 131 12.02 11.37 26.48
N VAL A 132 10.96 12.06 26.92
CA VAL A 132 11.07 13.37 27.59
C VAL A 132 10.95 13.33 29.12
N GLY A 133 10.65 12.16 29.67
CA GLY A 133 10.50 11.96 31.12
C GLY A 133 10.38 10.50 31.50
N ASP A 134 10.18 10.22 32.79
CA ASP A 134 9.98 8.87 33.27
C ASP A 134 8.62 8.34 32.79
N GLY A 135 8.64 7.45 31.82
CA GLY A 135 7.45 6.88 31.18
C GLY A 135 6.70 7.81 30.22
N THR A 136 7.25 9.01 29.92
CA THR A 136 6.64 9.95 28.99
C THR A 136 7.46 10.06 27.71
N TYR A 137 6.76 9.99 26.58
CA TYR A 137 7.34 9.99 25.23
C TYR A 137 6.65 11.03 24.36
N ILE A 138 7.39 11.55 23.38
CA ILE A 138 6.82 12.32 22.25
C ILE A 138 7.03 11.50 20.99
N PHE A 139 5.97 11.34 20.23
CA PHE A 139 5.97 10.75 18.90
C PHE A 139 5.93 11.88 17.88
N HIS A 140 7.04 12.07 17.16
CA HIS A 140 7.14 12.99 16.04
C HIS A 140 6.78 12.24 14.76
N CYS A 141 5.90 12.79 13.94
CA CYS A 141 5.60 12.21 12.63
C CYS A 141 5.31 13.28 11.59
N SER A 142 5.84 13.10 10.39
CA SER A 142 5.65 14.04 9.28
C SER A 142 5.55 13.36 7.93
N ILE A 143 4.80 13.99 7.02
CA ILE A 143 4.72 13.64 5.61
C ILE A 143 5.13 14.87 4.80
N LYS A 144 6.14 14.71 3.93
CA LYS A 144 6.58 15.71 2.96
C LYS A 144 6.39 15.12 1.58
N ASP A 145 5.83 15.89 0.66
CA ASP A 145 5.71 15.52 -0.75
C ASP A 145 6.46 16.52 -1.65
N CYS A 146 6.31 16.40 -2.96
CA CYS A 146 6.96 17.30 -3.91
C CYS A 146 6.53 18.77 -3.77
N ASP A 147 5.36 19.04 -3.20
CA ASP A 147 4.84 20.39 -2.94
C ASP A 147 5.28 20.94 -1.58
N GLY A 148 5.96 20.13 -0.76
CA GLY A 148 6.51 20.51 0.53
C GLY A 148 5.94 19.75 1.72
N LEU A 149 5.83 20.41 2.87
CA LEU A 149 5.32 19.80 4.10
C LEU A 149 3.80 19.67 4.04
N ALA A 150 3.31 18.44 3.89
CA ALA A 150 1.88 18.18 3.93
C ALA A 150 1.35 18.09 5.37
N PHE A 151 2.21 17.62 6.31
CA PHE A 151 1.80 17.35 7.67
C PHE A 151 3.01 17.19 8.58
N ASP A 152 2.94 17.77 9.78
CA ASP A 152 3.92 17.63 10.85
C ASP A 152 3.20 17.66 12.20
N LEU A 153 3.44 16.67 13.05
CA LEU A 153 2.69 16.49 14.29
C LEU A 153 3.54 15.87 15.39
N ASP A 154 3.44 16.46 16.58
CA ASP A 154 4.00 15.95 17.82
C ASP A 154 2.89 15.48 18.74
N LEU A 155 2.95 14.24 19.16
CA LEU A 155 1.96 13.64 20.06
C LEU A 155 2.64 13.09 21.33
N ARG A 156 2.14 13.52 22.46
CA ARG A 156 2.56 12.97 23.76
C ARG A 156 1.94 11.61 23.99
N ALA A 157 2.76 10.68 24.46
CA ALA A 157 2.35 9.35 24.92
C ALA A 157 2.79 9.13 26.36
N ASP A 158 1.92 8.54 27.19
CA ASP A 158 2.15 8.31 28.61
C ASP A 158 2.69 6.89 28.89
N SER A 159 3.09 6.16 27.86
CA SER A 159 3.76 4.87 28.00
C SER A 159 4.47 4.46 26.71
N TYR A 160 5.50 3.59 26.86
CA TYR A 160 6.20 2.99 25.70
C TYR A 160 5.26 2.17 24.83
N MET A 161 4.29 1.47 25.40
CA MET A 161 3.31 0.69 24.66
C MET A 161 2.45 1.59 23.75
N GLN A 162 2.05 2.76 24.26
CA GLN A 162 1.25 3.72 23.49
C GLN A 162 2.04 4.30 22.33
N VAL A 163 3.27 4.77 22.57
CA VAL A 163 4.09 5.35 21.52
C VAL A 163 4.50 4.33 20.45
N SER A 164 4.76 3.08 20.85
CA SER A 164 5.03 1.99 19.90
C SER A 164 3.84 1.69 19.00
N ARG A 165 2.60 1.73 19.53
CA ARG A 165 1.38 1.59 18.70
C ARG A 165 1.20 2.76 17.74
N MET A 166 1.48 3.99 18.17
CA MET A 166 1.44 5.17 17.29
C MET A 166 2.39 5.00 16.12
N ARG A 167 3.64 4.61 16.40
CA ARG A 167 4.65 4.34 15.39
C ARG A 167 4.19 3.28 14.41
N MET A 168 3.84 2.08 14.89
CA MET A 168 3.42 0.96 14.03
C MET A 168 2.23 1.33 13.14
N ASN A 169 1.24 2.04 13.69
CA ASN A 169 0.08 2.45 12.93
C ASN A 169 0.41 3.52 11.87
N PHE A 170 1.33 4.42 12.17
CA PHE A 170 1.78 5.43 11.23
C PHE A 170 2.65 4.85 10.12
N GLU A 171 3.58 3.93 10.44
CA GLU A 171 4.37 3.19 9.46
C GLU A 171 3.48 2.38 8.50
N ASP A 172 2.47 1.69 9.04
CA ASP A 172 1.57 0.83 8.26
C ASP A 172 0.60 1.64 7.38
N LYS A 173 0.04 2.74 7.91
CA LYS A 173 -1.06 3.48 7.26
C LYS A 173 -0.94 5.00 7.41
N PRO A 174 0.14 5.62 6.91
CA PRO A 174 0.38 7.06 7.07
C PRO A 174 -0.71 7.92 6.42
N ASP A 175 -1.25 7.47 5.27
CA ASP A 175 -2.35 8.14 4.57
C ASP A 175 -3.66 8.16 5.38
N VAL A 176 -3.96 7.07 6.10
CA VAL A 176 -5.14 6.99 6.97
C VAL A 176 -4.99 7.92 8.16
N VAL A 177 -3.80 7.97 8.77
CA VAL A 177 -3.51 8.89 9.89
C VAL A 177 -3.66 10.33 9.42
N TYR A 178 -3.05 10.71 8.30
CA TYR A 178 -3.16 12.07 7.73
C TYR A 178 -4.63 12.48 7.51
N ARG A 179 -5.44 11.62 6.89
CA ARG A 179 -6.86 11.91 6.66
C ARG A 179 -7.67 11.97 7.93
N GLY A 180 -7.37 11.10 8.88
CA GLY A 180 -8.01 11.14 10.19
C GLY A 180 -7.80 12.50 10.86
N ILE A 181 -6.58 13.04 10.79
CA ILE A 181 -6.26 14.37 11.32
C ILE A 181 -6.99 15.46 10.53
N VAL A 182 -6.97 15.41 9.20
CA VAL A 182 -7.71 16.37 8.36
C VAL A 182 -9.20 16.31 8.68
N ALA A 183 -9.79 15.13 8.83
CA ALA A 183 -11.18 14.95 9.18
C ALA A 183 -11.53 15.57 10.56
N LEU A 184 -10.65 15.38 11.55
CA LEU A 184 -10.80 15.98 12.88
C LEU A 184 -10.74 17.51 12.83
N VAL A 185 -9.73 18.05 12.12
CA VAL A 185 -9.53 19.51 12.02
C VAL A 185 -10.66 20.19 11.24
N THR A 186 -11.21 19.51 10.22
CA THR A 186 -12.34 20.01 9.42
C THR A 186 -13.71 19.75 10.05
N GLY A 187 -13.76 19.06 11.20
CA GLY A 187 -15.01 18.73 11.89
C GLY A 187 -15.80 17.56 11.27
N ASN A 188 -15.25 16.85 10.30
CA ASN A 188 -15.86 15.66 9.69
C ASN A 188 -15.57 14.40 10.52
N VAL A 189 -16.12 14.34 11.73
CA VAL A 189 -15.85 13.25 12.69
C VAL A 189 -16.41 11.91 12.21
N ASN A 190 -17.43 11.91 11.35
CA ASN A 190 -18.04 10.66 10.81
C ASN A 190 -17.03 9.79 10.06
N TYR A 191 -16.05 10.41 9.40
CA TYR A 191 -14.97 9.69 8.71
C TYR A 191 -14.23 8.68 9.60
N LEU A 192 -14.12 8.95 10.92
CA LEU A 192 -13.43 8.08 11.86
C LEU A 192 -14.22 6.81 12.23
N PHE A 193 -15.52 6.80 11.95
CA PHE A 193 -16.45 5.72 12.30
C PHE A 193 -16.97 4.98 11.07
N GLU A 194 -16.69 5.46 9.87
CA GLU A 194 -16.95 4.73 8.61
C GLU A 194 -15.95 3.58 8.48
N LYS A 195 -16.46 2.34 8.62
CA LYS A 195 -15.69 1.09 8.51
C LYS A 195 -15.66 0.60 7.07
#